data_df10f7303151d1c20e4b4a3ca76444e8
#
_entry.id   df10f7303151d1c20e4b4a3ca76444e8
#
_cell.length_a   1.000
_cell.length_b   1.000
_cell.length_c   1.000
_cell.angle_alpha   90.00
_cell.angle_beta   90.00
_cell.angle_gamma   90.00
#
_symmetry.space_group_name_H-M   'P 1'
#
loop_
_entity.id
_entity.type
_entity.pdbx_description
1 polymer ?
#
loop_
_entity_poly.entity_id
_entity_poly.type
_entity_poly.pdbx_seq_one_letter_code
_entity_poly.pdbx_strand_id
1 'polypeptide(L)'
;MHWQQITLVGVGLLGGSLGMAARQRRLASRVVGYVRRAVSVKECEAAGACDKAELDMAAAVQGADLIVFCTPLAQMRELANRMLPAVKAEAVVTDVGSVKGTVVRDLEPIFARAGAHFVGSHPMAGTEKTGVAAAQAELFQNAVCVVTPTAGSNPSAVQRVEDFWRSVGALSIRMTAEMHDDLVSRSSHLPHVVASELANYVLSPVHPKEQATLCANGFRDTTRIASGSPEMWRDICLANRENLARVLGVFVEDLQEFQIALHNNDTKVIEEFFIKAKERRDRWRGSAGSSPE
;
A
#
# COMPACT_ATOMS: atom_id res chain seq x y z
N MET A 1 12.06 17.44 -11.98
CA MET A 1 13.18 16.81 -11.22
C MET A 1 13.72 15.64 -12.05
N HIS A 2 15.04 15.43 -12.08
CA HIS A 2 15.67 14.33 -12.80
C HIS A 2 16.69 13.64 -11.89
N TRP A 3 16.62 12.31 -11.78
CA TRP A 3 17.51 11.49 -10.98
C TRP A 3 18.62 10.88 -11.84
N GLN A 4 19.82 10.70 -11.32
CA GLN A 4 20.84 9.93 -12.04
C GLN A 4 20.47 8.44 -12.03
N GLN A 5 20.11 7.93 -10.85
CA GLN A 5 19.63 6.55 -10.72
C GLN A 5 18.48 6.46 -9.74
N ILE A 6 17.41 5.77 -10.17
CA ILE A 6 16.33 5.27 -9.30
C ILE A 6 16.53 3.76 -9.12
N THR A 7 16.56 3.30 -7.87
CA THR A 7 16.61 1.87 -7.57
C THR A 7 15.31 1.41 -6.93
N LEU A 8 14.71 0.38 -7.50
CA LEU A 8 13.47 -0.26 -7.04
C LEU A 8 13.82 -1.55 -6.31
N VAL A 9 13.61 -1.59 -5.00
CA VAL A 9 13.85 -2.78 -4.18
C VAL A 9 12.60 -3.64 -4.17
N GLY A 10 12.58 -4.63 -5.06
CA GLY A 10 11.40 -5.42 -5.39
C GLY A 10 10.66 -4.89 -6.63
N VAL A 11 10.65 -5.71 -7.69
CA VAL A 11 10.02 -5.36 -8.98
C VAL A 11 8.81 -6.28 -9.21
N GLY A 12 7.80 -6.12 -8.34
CA GLY A 12 6.48 -6.73 -8.49
C GLY A 12 5.50 -5.80 -9.20
N LEU A 13 4.21 -5.86 -8.84
CA LEU A 13 3.18 -4.97 -9.37
C LEU A 13 3.56 -3.50 -9.17
N LEU A 14 3.76 -3.07 -7.92
CA LEU A 14 4.01 -1.65 -7.61
C LEU A 14 5.39 -1.19 -8.11
N GLY A 15 6.45 -1.95 -7.80
CA GLY A 15 7.80 -1.61 -8.25
C GLY A 15 7.95 -1.63 -9.77
N GLY A 16 7.33 -2.59 -10.45
CA GLY A 16 7.28 -2.64 -11.90
C GLY A 16 6.55 -1.44 -12.50
N SER A 17 5.39 -1.08 -11.93
CA SER A 17 4.62 0.09 -12.37
C SER A 17 5.38 1.39 -12.18
N LEU A 18 6.08 1.56 -11.02
CA LEU A 18 6.95 2.72 -10.78
C LEU A 18 8.09 2.80 -11.80
N GLY A 19 8.72 1.66 -12.08
CA GLY A 19 9.81 1.60 -13.04
C GLY A 19 9.36 1.94 -14.47
N MET A 20 8.24 1.38 -14.90
CA MET A 20 7.65 1.73 -16.20
C MET A 20 7.30 3.22 -16.28
N ALA A 21 6.64 3.78 -15.24
CA ALA A 21 6.29 5.19 -15.18
C ALA A 21 7.56 6.08 -15.20
N ALA A 22 8.57 5.73 -14.42
CA ALA A 22 9.83 6.49 -14.35
C ALA A 22 10.56 6.51 -15.69
N ARG A 23 10.61 5.39 -16.42
CA ARG A 23 11.24 5.28 -17.74
C ARG A 23 10.45 6.02 -18.80
N GLN A 24 9.14 5.81 -18.89
CA GLN A 24 8.30 6.49 -19.89
C GLN A 24 8.35 8.01 -19.75
N ARG A 25 8.37 8.49 -18.51
CA ARG A 25 8.42 9.94 -18.20
C ARG A 25 9.84 10.50 -18.11
N ARG A 26 10.85 9.66 -18.34
CA ARG A 26 12.29 10.04 -18.29
C ARG A 26 12.67 10.73 -16.99
N LEU A 27 12.23 10.16 -15.85
CA LEU A 27 12.48 10.73 -14.53
C LEU A 27 13.91 10.47 -14.04
N ALA A 28 14.61 9.50 -14.62
CA ALA A 28 15.99 9.16 -14.30
C ALA A 28 16.80 8.84 -15.55
N SER A 29 18.13 9.01 -15.44
CA SER A 29 19.07 8.52 -16.46
C SER A 29 19.11 6.99 -16.48
N ARG A 30 18.85 6.35 -15.34
CA ARG A 30 18.85 4.89 -15.19
C ARG A 30 17.85 4.45 -14.12
N VAL A 31 17.10 3.38 -14.40
CA VAL A 31 16.23 2.67 -13.46
C VAL A 31 16.79 1.28 -13.23
N VAL A 32 17.16 0.95 -11.98
CA VAL A 32 17.70 -0.36 -11.58
C VAL A 32 16.68 -1.08 -10.70
N GLY A 33 16.45 -2.36 -10.95
CA GLY A 33 15.60 -3.20 -10.12
C GLY A 33 16.41 -4.19 -9.30
N TYR A 34 16.17 -4.31 -7.99
CA TYR A 34 16.64 -5.44 -7.21
C TYR A 34 15.58 -6.54 -7.19
N VAL A 35 15.95 -7.75 -7.59
CA VAL A 35 15.08 -8.94 -7.59
C VAL A 35 15.77 -10.13 -6.92
N ARG A 36 14.99 -11.04 -6.33
CA ARG A 36 15.55 -12.18 -5.57
C ARG A 36 15.79 -13.42 -6.43
N ARG A 37 15.12 -13.54 -7.57
CA ARG A 37 15.15 -14.75 -8.42
C ARG A 37 15.78 -14.42 -9.76
N ALA A 38 16.66 -15.30 -10.24
CA ALA A 38 17.32 -15.11 -11.53
C ALA A 38 16.33 -15.00 -12.71
N VAL A 39 15.23 -15.74 -12.67
CA VAL A 39 14.17 -15.64 -13.71
C VAL A 39 13.58 -14.25 -13.77
N SER A 40 13.40 -13.59 -12.62
CA SER A 40 12.81 -12.25 -12.54
C SER A 40 13.69 -11.16 -13.15
N VAL A 41 14.99 -11.37 -13.34
CA VAL A 41 15.87 -10.42 -14.06
C VAL A 41 15.33 -10.19 -15.46
N LYS A 42 15.20 -11.27 -16.24
CA LYS A 42 14.71 -11.20 -17.62
C LYS A 42 13.25 -10.72 -17.70
N GLU A 43 12.41 -11.18 -16.77
CA GLU A 43 11.00 -10.77 -16.70
C GLU A 43 10.85 -9.25 -16.53
N CYS A 44 11.61 -8.65 -15.60
CA CYS A 44 11.52 -7.22 -15.28
C CYS A 44 12.09 -6.35 -16.43
N GLU A 45 13.20 -6.75 -17.04
CA GLU A 45 13.80 -6.04 -18.15
C GLU A 45 12.91 -6.11 -19.41
N ALA A 46 12.40 -7.31 -19.73
CA ALA A 46 11.50 -7.52 -20.88
C ALA A 46 10.16 -6.78 -20.72
N ALA A 47 9.64 -6.69 -19.49
CA ALA A 47 8.45 -5.90 -19.19
C ALA A 47 8.68 -4.38 -19.26
N GLY A 48 9.93 -3.93 -19.41
CA GLY A 48 10.26 -2.51 -19.42
C GLY A 48 10.18 -1.84 -18.05
N ALA A 49 10.19 -2.64 -16.98
CA ALA A 49 10.11 -2.16 -15.60
C ALA A 49 11.42 -1.54 -15.08
N CYS A 50 12.56 -1.88 -15.67
CA CYS A 50 13.87 -1.31 -15.36
C CYS A 50 14.80 -1.40 -16.56
N ASP A 51 15.89 -0.64 -16.53
CA ASP A 51 16.95 -0.73 -17.54
C ASP A 51 17.87 -1.92 -17.27
N LYS A 52 18.04 -2.25 -15.97
CA LYS A 52 18.79 -3.40 -15.52
C LYS A 52 18.19 -3.95 -14.21
N ALA A 53 18.05 -5.25 -14.12
CA ALA A 53 17.72 -5.92 -12.86
C ALA A 53 18.95 -6.64 -12.29
N GLU A 54 19.12 -6.55 -10.96
CA GLU A 54 20.25 -7.08 -10.22
C GLU A 54 19.80 -8.07 -9.15
N LEU A 55 20.61 -9.12 -8.95
CA LEU A 55 20.45 -10.08 -7.83
C LEU A 55 21.28 -9.66 -6.62
N ASP A 56 22.33 -8.90 -6.83
CA ASP A 56 23.16 -8.35 -5.77
C ASP A 56 22.60 -6.98 -5.30
N MET A 57 22.30 -6.91 -4.00
CA MET A 57 21.70 -5.72 -3.40
C MET A 57 22.64 -4.51 -3.43
N ALA A 58 23.94 -4.74 -3.17
CA ALA A 58 24.91 -3.65 -3.16
C ALA A 58 25.07 -3.07 -4.56
N ALA A 59 25.19 -3.92 -5.59
CA ALA A 59 25.25 -3.47 -6.98
C ALA A 59 23.99 -2.72 -7.41
N ALA A 60 22.81 -3.14 -6.94
CA ALA A 60 21.54 -2.48 -7.28
C ALA A 60 21.43 -1.05 -6.71
N VAL A 61 21.92 -0.81 -5.47
CA VAL A 61 21.77 0.48 -4.80
C VAL A 61 22.97 1.40 -4.97
N GLN A 62 24.11 0.88 -5.42
CA GLN A 62 25.32 1.69 -5.62
C GLN A 62 25.06 2.84 -6.59
N GLY A 63 25.30 4.06 -6.12
CA GLY A 63 25.10 5.29 -6.91
C GLY A 63 23.66 5.78 -7.00
N ALA A 64 22.69 5.09 -6.40
CA ALA A 64 21.29 5.51 -6.43
C ALA A 64 21.06 6.86 -5.71
N ASP A 65 20.32 7.76 -6.36
CA ASP A 65 19.84 9.01 -5.75
C ASP A 65 18.52 8.83 -5.04
N LEU A 66 17.69 7.91 -5.60
CA LEU A 66 16.41 7.52 -5.03
C LEU A 66 16.34 6.01 -4.93
N ILE A 67 15.97 5.51 -3.75
CA ILE A 67 15.72 4.09 -3.50
C ILE A 67 14.27 3.95 -3.05
N VAL A 68 13.50 3.09 -3.71
CA VAL A 68 12.10 2.85 -3.37
C VAL A 68 11.91 1.40 -2.95
N PHE A 69 11.52 1.17 -1.69
CA PHE A 69 11.12 -0.16 -1.22
C PHE A 69 9.74 -0.54 -1.75
N CYS A 70 9.70 -1.58 -2.56
CA CYS A 70 8.47 -2.16 -3.11
C CYS A 70 8.31 -3.63 -2.70
N THR A 71 8.86 -3.99 -1.54
CA THR A 71 8.81 -5.34 -0.94
C THR A 71 7.76 -5.40 0.17
N PRO A 72 7.35 -6.62 0.59
CA PRO A 72 6.54 -6.79 1.79
C PRO A 72 7.15 -6.11 3.02
N LEU A 73 6.30 -5.60 3.92
CA LEU A 73 6.68 -4.85 5.12
C LEU A 73 7.71 -5.60 5.98
N ALA A 74 7.46 -6.89 6.22
CA ALA A 74 8.31 -7.72 7.07
C ALA A 74 9.76 -7.84 6.57
N GLN A 75 10.02 -7.61 5.29
CA GLN A 75 11.37 -7.72 4.70
C GLN A 75 12.14 -6.39 4.71
N MET A 76 11.47 -5.26 4.85
CA MET A 76 12.08 -3.94 4.62
C MET A 76 13.27 -3.68 5.55
N ARG A 77 13.14 -3.97 6.84
CA ARG A 77 14.20 -3.74 7.84
C ARG A 77 15.45 -4.56 7.55
N GLU A 78 15.30 -5.83 7.21
CA GLU A 78 16.44 -6.69 6.86
C GLU A 78 17.14 -6.20 5.60
N LEU A 79 16.35 -5.92 4.55
CA LEU A 79 16.87 -5.41 3.27
C LEU A 79 17.57 -4.05 3.44
N ALA A 80 17.04 -3.16 4.29
CA ALA A 80 17.66 -1.88 4.61
C ALA A 80 19.05 -2.07 5.24
N ASN A 81 19.18 -2.98 6.22
CA ASN A 81 20.48 -3.27 6.82
C ASN A 81 21.49 -3.88 5.82
N ARG A 82 21.02 -4.75 4.92
CA ARG A 82 21.88 -5.37 3.90
C ARG A 82 22.39 -4.39 2.87
N MET A 83 21.58 -3.40 2.47
CA MET A 83 22.01 -2.42 1.46
C MET A 83 22.84 -1.27 2.05
N LEU A 84 22.76 -1.03 3.35
CA LEU A 84 23.30 0.15 4.01
C LEU A 84 24.77 0.46 3.65
N PRO A 85 25.69 -0.53 3.56
CA PRO A 85 27.08 -0.25 3.21
C PRO A 85 27.31 0.31 1.79
N ALA A 86 26.32 0.12 0.88
CA ALA A 86 26.42 0.59 -0.50
C ALA A 86 25.55 1.83 -0.77
N VAL A 87 24.75 2.27 0.20
CA VAL A 87 23.94 3.49 0.09
C VAL A 87 24.83 4.71 0.19
N LYS A 88 24.73 5.61 -0.78
CA LYS A 88 25.50 6.87 -0.74
C LYS A 88 24.86 7.87 0.23
N ALA A 89 25.71 8.73 0.81
CA ALA A 89 25.23 9.90 1.55
C ALA A 89 24.30 10.76 0.68
N GLU A 90 23.34 11.43 1.30
CA GLU A 90 22.32 12.29 0.67
C GLU A 90 21.35 11.54 -0.26
N ALA A 91 21.43 10.20 -0.37
CA ALA A 91 20.41 9.43 -1.08
C ALA A 91 19.04 9.60 -0.40
N VAL A 92 18.00 9.73 -1.20
CA VAL A 92 16.62 9.71 -0.73
C VAL A 92 16.10 8.29 -0.78
N VAL A 93 15.49 7.86 0.30
CA VAL A 93 14.90 6.54 0.42
C VAL A 93 13.42 6.67 0.79
N THR A 94 12.56 5.94 0.12
CA THR A 94 11.12 5.91 0.40
C THR A 94 10.56 4.49 0.22
N ASP A 95 9.28 4.29 0.49
CA ASP A 95 8.61 3.00 0.38
C ASP A 95 7.20 3.11 -0.19
N VAL A 96 6.57 1.97 -0.44
CA VAL A 96 5.16 1.86 -0.88
C VAL A 96 4.30 1.08 0.13
N GLY A 97 4.80 0.87 1.33
CA GLY A 97 4.15 0.01 2.33
C GLY A 97 2.81 0.55 2.83
N SER A 98 1.90 -0.36 3.15
CA SER A 98 0.53 -0.03 3.58
C SER A 98 0.43 0.41 5.05
N VAL A 99 1.52 0.33 5.83
CA VAL A 99 1.61 0.79 7.23
C VAL A 99 2.83 1.68 7.35
N LYS A 100 2.70 2.82 8.05
CA LYS A 100 3.78 3.81 8.13
C LYS A 100 4.47 3.86 9.50
N GLY A 101 3.75 3.68 10.60
CA GLY A 101 4.33 3.81 11.94
C GLY A 101 5.52 2.90 12.19
N THR A 102 5.37 1.61 11.89
CA THR A 102 6.47 0.64 12.02
C THR A 102 7.57 0.86 10.99
N VAL A 103 7.21 1.18 9.75
CA VAL A 103 8.19 1.38 8.65
C VAL A 103 9.08 2.59 8.92
N VAL A 104 8.49 3.74 9.26
CA VAL A 104 9.24 4.97 9.55
C VAL A 104 10.14 4.77 10.77
N ARG A 105 9.59 4.26 11.88
CA ARG A 105 10.34 3.99 13.10
C ARG A 105 11.54 3.08 12.87
N ASP A 106 11.41 2.07 12.02
CA ASP A 106 12.44 1.07 11.79
C ASP A 106 13.49 1.53 10.76
N LEU A 107 13.07 2.25 9.70
CA LEU A 107 13.96 2.56 8.57
C LEU A 107 14.68 3.92 8.70
N GLU A 108 14.03 4.95 9.23
CA GLU A 108 14.64 6.28 9.35
C GLU A 108 15.99 6.25 10.09
N PRO A 109 16.13 5.61 11.28
CA PRO A 109 17.41 5.54 11.97
C PRO A 109 18.46 4.66 11.26
N ILE A 110 18.03 3.69 10.44
CA ILE A 110 18.95 2.87 9.65
C ILE A 110 19.64 3.75 8.60
N PHE A 111 18.88 4.48 7.80
CA PHE A 111 19.44 5.30 6.72
C PHE A 111 20.18 6.54 7.21
N ALA A 112 19.78 7.12 8.35
CA ALA A 112 20.50 8.20 8.98
C ALA A 112 21.97 7.83 9.28
N ARG A 113 22.29 6.57 9.60
CA ARG A 113 23.66 6.09 9.82
C ARG A 113 24.55 6.16 8.56
N ALA A 114 23.95 6.11 7.38
CA ALA A 114 24.66 6.28 6.10
C ALA A 114 24.64 7.75 5.60
N GLY A 115 24.09 8.69 6.38
CA GLY A 115 23.86 10.05 5.91
C GLY A 115 22.81 10.16 4.81
N ALA A 116 21.95 9.14 4.66
CA ALA A 116 20.85 9.12 3.71
C ALA A 116 19.53 9.49 4.40
N HIS A 117 18.52 9.87 3.64
CA HIS A 117 17.26 10.40 4.13
C HIS A 117 16.09 9.47 3.82
N PHE A 118 15.54 8.82 4.84
CA PHE A 118 14.31 8.06 4.68
C PHE A 118 13.09 8.95 4.88
N VAL A 119 12.12 8.85 3.97
CA VAL A 119 10.81 9.50 4.07
C VAL A 119 9.75 8.47 3.70
N GLY A 120 8.90 8.10 4.64
CA GLY A 120 7.84 7.11 4.40
C GLY A 120 6.81 7.60 3.40
N SER A 121 6.32 6.69 2.54
CA SER A 121 5.20 6.98 1.65
C SER A 121 4.31 5.76 1.41
N HIS A 122 3.06 6.02 1.07
CA HIS A 122 2.08 4.98 0.75
C HIS A 122 1.18 5.45 -0.40
N PRO A 123 1.38 4.95 -1.63
CA PRO A 123 0.44 5.18 -2.72
C PRO A 123 -0.81 4.33 -2.51
N MET A 124 -1.97 4.98 -2.47
CA MET A 124 -3.28 4.33 -2.38
C MET A 124 -3.65 3.74 -3.75
N ALA A 125 -2.83 2.81 -4.23
CA ALA A 125 -2.94 2.18 -5.53
C ALA A 125 -2.53 0.70 -5.43
N GLY A 126 -3.15 -0.14 -6.23
CA GLY A 126 -2.89 -1.58 -6.28
C GLY A 126 -4.09 -2.34 -6.79
N THR A 127 -3.88 -3.61 -7.03
CA THR A 127 -4.92 -4.58 -7.39
C THR A 127 -4.64 -5.90 -6.67
N GLU A 128 -5.55 -6.83 -6.73
CA GLU A 128 -5.38 -8.20 -6.24
C GLU A 128 -4.34 -9.02 -7.05
N LYS A 129 -3.91 -8.51 -8.22
CA LYS A 129 -2.91 -9.15 -9.07
C LYS A 129 -1.50 -8.96 -8.51
N THR A 130 -0.61 -9.87 -8.83
CA THR A 130 0.78 -9.88 -8.35
C THR A 130 1.78 -10.02 -9.49
N GLY A 131 3.05 -9.66 -9.21
CA GLY A 131 4.15 -9.81 -10.16
C GLY A 131 4.27 -8.69 -11.17
N VAL A 132 5.40 -8.66 -11.87
CA VAL A 132 5.72 -7.62 -12.87
C VAL A 132 4.84 -7.70 -14.12
N ALA A 133 4.30 -8.88 -14.44
CA ALA A 133 3.39 -9.06 -15.57
C ALA A 133 2.05 -8.30 -15.41
N ALA A 134 1.68 -7.95 -14.17
CA ALA A 134 0.50 -7.14 -13.90
C ALA A 134 0.80 -5.64 -13.78
N ALA A 135 2.07 -5.23 -13.91
CA ALA A 135 2.48 -3.84 -13.76
C ALA A 135 1.97 -2.95 -14.91
N GLN A 136 1.64 -1.71 -14.57
CA GLN A 136 1.11 -0.72 -15.52
C GLN A 136 1.71 0.65 -15.18
N ALA A 137 2.20 1.38 -16.18
CA ALA A 137 2.82 2.69 -15.98
C ALA A 137 1.85 3.74 -15.41
N GLU A 138 0.56 3.58 -15.68
CA GLU A 138 -0.52 4.49 -15.27
C GLU A 138 -1.11 4.15 -13.90
N LEU A 139 -0.61 3.11 -13.21
CA LEU A 139 -1.17 2.63 -11.94
C LEU A 139 -1.33 3.74 -10.87
N PHE A 140 -0.42 4.70 -10.87
CA PHE A 140 -0.41 5.79 -9.90
C PHE A 140 -1.12 7.06 -10.38
N GLN A 141 -1.65 7.08 -11.60
CA GLN A 141 -2.31 8.24 -12.17
C GLN A 141 -3.56 8.59 -11.35
N ASN A 142 -3.59 9.82 -10.81
CA ASN A 142 -4.64 10.33 -9.92
C ASN A 142 -4.81 9.55 -8.59
N ALA A 143 -3.92 8.61 -8.28
CA ALA A 143 -3.93 7.94 -6.99
C ALA A 143 -3.39 8.88 -5.89
N VAL A 144 -4.02 8.88 -4.73
CA VAL A 144 -3.47 9.58 -3.56
C VAL A 144 -2.22 8.86 -3.08
N CYS A 145 -1.14 9.60 -2.87
CA CYS A 145 0.04 9.10 -2.18
C CYS A 145 0.26 9.86 -0.89
N VAL A 146 0.18 9.17 0.23
CA VAL A 146 0.46 9.75 1.55
C VAL A 146 1.95 9.75 1.78
N VAL A 147 2.51 10.91 2.11
CA VAL A 147 3.90 11.09 2.54
C VAL A 147 3.91 11.38 4.04
N THR A 148 4.72 10.64 4.80
CA THR A 148 4.72 10.69 6.26
C THR A 148 6.07 11.15 6.81
N PRO A 149 6.38 12.46 6.74
CA PRO A 149 7.58 13.01 7.34
C PRO A 149 7.49 12.98 8.87
N THR A 150 8.64 12.91 9.52
CA THR A 150 8.81 13.07 10.97
C THR A 150 9.41 14.45 11.28
N ALA A 151 9.53 14.78 12.57
CA ALA A 151 10.25 15.99 12.98
C ALA A 151 11.75 15.94 12.63
N GLY A 152 12.31 14.73 12.43
CA GLY A 152 13.71 14.53 12.03
C GLY A 152 13.92 14.47 10.52
N SER A 153 12.86 14.44 9.72
CA SER A 153 12.99 14.32 8.28
C SER A 153 13.59 15.57 7.64
N ASN A 154 14.56 15.37 6.73
CA ASN A 154 15.16 16.45 5.95
C ASN A 154 14.11 17.08 5.02
N PRO A 155 13.84 18.40 5.11
CA PRO A 155 12.79 19.05 4.31
C PRO A 155 12.98 18.92 2.79
N SER A 156 14.25 18.95 2.32
CA SER A 156 14.55 18.76 0.90
C SER A 156 14.24 17.32 0.44
N ALA A 157 14.55 16.33 1.26
CA ALA A 157 14.23 14.94 0.97
C ALA A 157 12.70 14.72 0.92
N VAL A 158 11.95 15.31 1.85
CA VAL A 158 10.48 15.28 1.83
C VAL A 158 9.94 15.85 0.53
N GLN A 159 10.41 17.04 0.14
CA GLN A 159 9.98 17.67 -1.11
C GLN A 159 10.31 16.81 -2.33
N ARG A 160 11.51 16.21 -2.36
CA ARG A 160 11.93 15.32 -3.46
C ARG A 160 11.06 14.06 -3.56
N VAL A 161 10.64 13.47 -2.44
CA VAL A 161 9.70 12.33 -2.45
C VAL A 161 8.33 12.74 -2.98
N GLU A 162 7.80 13.88 -2.55
CA GLU A 162 6.51 14.38 -3.09
C GLU A 162 6.58 14.67 -4.58
N ASP A 163 7.65 15.33 -5.03
CA ASP A 163 7.83 15.64 -6.46
C ASP A 163 8.00 14.36 -7.30
N PHE A 164 8.65 13.34 -6.74
CA PHE A 164 8.70 12.01 -7.39
C PHE A 164 7.30 11.43 -7.57
N TRP A 165 6.47 11.42 -6.51
CA TRP A 165 5.11 10.90 -6.60
C TRP A 165 4.24 11.70 -7.57
N ARG A 166 4.32 13.02 -7.54
CA ARG A 166 3.64 13.88 -8.54
C ARG A 166 4.13 13.60 -9.97
N SER A 167 5.42 13.36 -10.13
CA SER A 167 6.01 13.05 -11.44
C SER A 167 5.52 11.73 -12.02
N VAL A 168 5.11 10.76 -11.21
CA VAL A 168 4.47 9.53 -11.68
C VAL A 168 2.94 9.65 -11.79
N GLY A 169 2.37 10.82 -11.51
CA GLY A 169 0.95 11.15 -11.68
C GLY A 169 0.11 11.02 -10.43
N ALA A 170 0.71 10.79 -9.27
CA ALA A 170 -0.01 10.69 -7.99
C ALA A 170 -0.32 12.08 -7.40
N LEU A 171 -1.36 12.13 -6.58
CA LEU A 171 -1.74 13.27 -5.75
C LEU A 171 -1.09 13.12 -4.38
N SER A 172 -0.04 13.91 -4.10
CA SER A 172 0.70 13.81 -2.85
C SER A 172 0.01 14.60 -1.73
N ILE A 173 -0.21 13.96 -0.58
CA ILE A 173 -0.70 14.59 0.66
C ILE A 173 0.24 14.25 1.82
N ARG A 174 0.33 15.13 2.83
CA ARG A 174 1.14 14.91 4.04
C ARG A 174 0.26 14.61 5.23
N MET A 175 0.70 13.68 6.07
CA MET A 175 0.21 13.49 7.44
C MET A 175 1.25 12.76 8.28
N THR A 176 1.03 12.64 9.59
CA THR A 176 1.93 11.83 10.43
C THR A 176 1.71 10.34 10.17
N ALA A 177 2.71 9.52 10.48
CA ALA A 177 2.61 8.06 10.33
C ALA A 177 1.48 7.47 11.20
N GLU A 178 1.27 8.02 12.40
CA GLU A 178 0.21 7.62 13.33
C GLU A 178 -1.17 7.94 12.77
N MET A 179 -1.36 9.16 12.24
CA MET A 179 -2.61 9.56 11.60
C MET A 179 -2.91 8.70 10.38
N HIS A 180 -1.90 8.42 9.56
CA HIS A 180 -2.03 7.52 8.42
C HIS A 180 -2.54 6.14 8.86
N ASP A 181 -1.86 5.52 9.85
CA ASP A 181 -2.18 4.16 10.29
C ASP A 181 -3.56 4.07 10.95
N ASP A 182 -3.99 5.11 11.68
CA ASP A 182 -5.34 5.22 12.21
C ASP A 182 -6.39 5.31 11.08
N LEU A 183 -6.18 6.14 10.07
CA LEU A 183 -7.11 6.31 8.96
C LEU A 183 -7.22 5.06 8.09
N VAL A 184 -6.09 4.44 7.71
CA VAL A 184 -6.11 3.23 6.86
C VAL A 184 -6.64 2.00 7.62
N SER A 185 -6.60 2.00 8.95
CA SER A 185 -7.22 0.94 9.74
C SER A 185 -8.73 0.84 9.47
N ARG A 186 -9.41 1.97 9.26
CA ARG A 186 -10.85 2.06 8.94
C ARG A 186 -11.13 1.98 7.45
N SER A 187 -10.33 2.65 6.61
CA SER A 187 -10.63 2.79 5.19
C SER A 187 -10.12 1.64 4.31
N SER A 188 -9.18 0.84 4.81
CA SER A 188 -8.55 -0.26 4.07
C SER A 188 -8.53 -1.56 4.86
N HIS A 189 -7.94 -1.58 6.07
CA HIS A 189 -7.68 -2.83 6.78
C HIS A 189 -8.97 -3.49 7.29
N LEU A 190 -9.85 -2.74 7.93
CA LEU A 190 -11.17 -3.23 8.37
C LEU A 190 -11.99 -3.79 7.19
N PRO A 191 -12.16 -3.08 6.06
CA PRO A 191 -12.85 -3.64 4.89
C PRO A 191 -12.31 -4.99 4.41
N HIS A 192 -10.98 -5.19 4.44
CA HIS A 192 -10.41 -6.49 4.04
C HIS A 192 -10.69 -7.60 5.05
N VAL A 193 -10.64 -7.31 6.34
CA VAL A 193 -11.01 -8.28 7.39
C VAL A 193 -12.47 -8.66 7.25
N VAL A 194 -13.37 -7.69 7.07
CA VAL A 194 -14.81 -7.92 6.90
C VAL A 194 -15.10 -8.73 5.64
N ALA A 195 -14.48 -8.38 4.51
CA ALA A 195 -14.65 -9.12 3.27
C ALA A 195 -14.16 -10.56 3.38
N SER A 196 -13.03 -10.78 4.07
CA SER A 196 -12.47 -12.12 4.29
C SER A 196 -13.36 -12.95 5.20
N GLU A 197 -13.88 -12.37 6.29
CA GLU A 197 -14.78 -13.09 7.18
C GLU A 197 -16.13 -13.39 6.52
N LEU A 198 -16.67 -12.44 5.73
CA LEU A 198 -17.88 -12.70 4.95
C LEU A 198 -17.69 -13.85 3.96
N ALA A 199 -16.54 -13.93 3.30
CA ALA A 199 -16.22 -15.05 2.41
C ALA A 199 -16.07 -16.37 3.19
N ASN A 200 -15.36 -16.37 4.31
CA ASN A 200 -15.18 -17.52 5.19
C ASN A 200 -16.53 -18.06 5.68
N TYR A 201 -17.41 -17.17 6.15
CA TYR A 201 -18.71 -17.53 6.69
C TYR A 201 -19.63 -18.07 5.61
N VAL A 202 -19.87 -17.32 4.54
CA VAL A 202 -20.84 -17.66 3.50
C VAL A 202 -20.42 -18.91 2.70
N LEU A 203 -19.14 -19.08 2.43
CA LEU A 203 -18.59 -20.22 1.65
C LEU A 203 -18.07 -21.36 2.55
N SER A 204 -18.38 -21.33 3.84
CA SER A 204 -17.98 -22.38 4.78
C SER A 204 -18.51 -23.74 4.35
N PRO A 205 -17.67 -24.80 4.41
CA PRO A 205 -18.10 -26.16 4.05
C PRO A 205 -19.14 -26.77 5.01
N VAL A 206 -19.44 -26.11 6.14
CA VAL A 206 -20.52 -26.52 7.04
C VAL A 206 -21.91 -26.12 6.51
N HIS A 207 -22.00 -25.22 5.57
CA HIS A 207 -23.23 -24.83 4.91
C HIS A 207 -23.58 -25.76 3.74
N PRO A 208 -24.86 -25.86 3.34
CA PRO A 208 -25.27 -26.61 2.17
C PRO A 208 -24.56 -26.10 0.90
N LYS A 209 -24.26 -27.01 -0.04
CA LYS A 209 -23.59 -26.66 -1.31
C LYS A 209 -24.37 -25.63 -2.14
N GLU A 210 -25.66 -25.62 -2.00
CA GLU A 210 -26.58 -24.67 -2.63
C GLU A 210 -26.36 -23.23 -2.19
N GLN A 211 -25.79 -23.02 -0.99
CA GLN A 211 -25.43 -21.68 -0.48
C GLN A 211 -24.60 -20.87 -1.47
N ALA A 212 -23.57 -21.48 -2.04
CA ALA A 212 -22.71 -20.81 -3.02
C ALA A 212 -23.45 -20.43 -4.32
N THR A 213 -24.47 -21.21 -4.70
CA THR A 213 -25.29 -20.95 -5.90
C THR A 213 -26.14 -19.69 -5.75
N LEU A 214 -26.50 -19.33 -4.51
CA LEU A 214 -27.27 -18.13 -4.20
C LEU A 214 -26.43 -16.86 -4.11
N CYS A 215 -25.10 -16.99 -4.16
CA CYS A 215 -24.20 -15.84 -4.16
C CYS A 215 -24.27 -15.06 -5.48
N ALA A 216 -24.80 -13.85 -5.41
CA ALA A 216 -24.95 -12.95 -6.56
C ALA A 216 -23.94 -11.78 -6.53
N ASN A 217 -24.19 -10.74 -7.31
CA ASN A 217 -23.28 -9.60 -7.46
C ASN A 217 -22.94 -8.92 -6.13
N GLY A 218 -23.89 -8.76 -5.21
CA GLY A 218 -23.62 -8.16 -3.90
C GLY A 218 -22.51 -8.90 -3.12
N PHE A 219 -22.56 -10.24 -3.09
CA PHE A 219 -21.51 -11.03 -2.47
C PHE A 219 -20.16 -10.88 -3.21
N ARG A 220 -20.18 -10.97 -4.54
CA ARG A 220 -18.98 -10.83 -5.38
C ARG A 220 -18.28 -9.50 -5.16
N ASP A 221 -19.04 -8.40 -5.19
CA ASP A 221 -18.50 -7.05 -5.07
C ASP A 221 -17.94 -6.80 -3.67
N THR A 222 -18.63 -7.26 -2.63
CA THR A 222 -18.22 -7.07 -1.23
C THR A 222 -17.01 -7.93 -0.88
N THR A 223 -16.86 -9.13 -1.44
CA THR A 223 -15.79 -10.08 -1.10
C THR A 223 -14.62 -10.09 -2.08
N ARG A 224 -14.65 -9.31 -3.16
CA ARG A 224 -13.58 -9.29 -4.19
C ARG A 224 -12.19 -9.12 -3.60
N ILE A 225 -12.04 -8.24 -2.61
CA ILE A 225 -10.76 -7.93 -1.97
C ILE A 225 -10.25 -9.05 -1.05
N ALA A 226 -11.08 -10.03 -0.68
CA ALA A 226 -10.67 -11.20 0.10
C ALA A 226 -9.69 -12.12 -0.66
N SER A 227 -9.56 -11.97 -1.98
CA SER A 227 -8.60 -12.71 -2.81
C SER A 227 -7.15 -12.20 -2.73
N GLY A 228 -6.85 -11.27 -1.84
CA GLY A 228 -5.49 -10.76 -1.62
C GLY A 228 -4.55 -11.79 -1.00
N SER A 229 -3.21 -11.55 -1.08
CA SER A 229 -2.21 -12.45 -0.51
C SER A 229 -2.36 -12.60 1.01
N PRO A 230 -2.52 -13.83 1.54
CA PRO A 230 -2.62 -14.05 2.98
C PRO A 230 -1.38 -13.58 3.77
N GLU A 231 -0.18 -13.79 3.22
CA GLU A 231 1.06 -13.36 3.87
C GLU A 231 1.13 -11.84 3.97
N MET A 232 0.78 -11.14 2.90
CA MET A 232 0.77 -9.67 2.89
C MET A 232 -0.22 -9.13 3.93
N TRP A 233 -1.43 -9.67 3.98
CA TRP A 233 -2.47 -9.24 4.92
C TRP A 233 -2.13 -9.57 6.36
N ARG A 234 -1.54 -10.74 6.65
CA ARG A 234 -0.97 -11.06 7.95
C ARG A 234 0.01 -9.98 8.41
N ASP A 235 0.97 -9.62 7.55
CA ASP A 235 2.00 -8.64 7.88
C ASP A 235 1.41 -7.24 8.10
N ILE A 236 0.43 -6.82 7.30
CA ILE A 236 -0.31 -5.56 7.47
C ILE A 236 -1.07 -5.55 8.80
N CYS A 237 -1.84 -6.59 9.09
CA CYS A 237 -2.61 -6.70 10.33
C CYS A 237 -1.71 -6.65 11.57
N LEU A 238 -0.58 -7.35 11.55
CA LEU A 238 0.38 -7.34 12.67
C LEU A 238 1.06 -5.97 12.82
N ALA A 239 1.43 -5.31 11.72
CA ALA A 239 2.08 -4.02 11.76
C ALA A 239 1.17 -2.89 12.25
N ASN A 240 -0.15 -2.98 12.03
CA ASN A 240 -1.15 -2.01 12.49
C ASN A 240 -2.17 -2.61 13.49
N ARG A 241 -1.74 -3.60 14.27
CA ARG A 241 -2.62 -4.43 15.11
C ARG A 241 -3.45 -3.64 16.11
N GLU A 242 -2.88 -2.60 16.75
CA GLU A 242 -3.55 -1.84 17.81
C GLU A 242 -4.71 -1.01 17.24
N ASN A 243 -4.47 -0.29 16.15
CA ASN A 243 -5.52 0.45 15.46
C ASN A 243 -6.59 -0.49 14.88
N LEU A 244 -6.18 -1.57 14.23
CA LEU A 244 -7.11 -2.51 13.63
C LEU A 244 -7.98 -3.21 14.68
N ALA A 245 -7.39 -3.68 15.79
CA ALA A 245 -8.15 -4.31 16.89
C ALA A 245 -9.19 -3.35 17.48
N ARG A 246 -8.80 -2.08 17.69
CA ARG A 246 -9.71 -1.06 18.21
C ARG A 246 -10.89 -0.78 17.27
N VAL A 247 -10.62 -0.57 15.96
CA VAL A 247 -11.70 -0.27 15.02
C VAL A 247 -12.59 -1.49 14.75
N LEU A 248 -12.01 -2.70 14.79
CA LEU A 248 -12.78 -3.95 14.68
C LEU A 248 -13.72 -4.12 15.89
N GLY A 249 -13.25 -3.78 17.11
CA GLY A 249 -14.08 -3.81 18.31
C GLY A 249 -15.34 -2.94 18.15
N VAL A 250 -15.16 -1.68 17.78
CA VAL A 250 -16.29 -0.75 17.53
C VAL A 250 -17.24 -1.28 16.46
N PHE A 251 -16.68 -1.82 15.36
CA PHE A 251 -17.50 -2.37 14.29
C PHE A 251 -18.32 -3.60 14.73
N VAL A 252 -17.77 -4.44 15.59
CA VAL A 252 -18.48 -5.58 16.18
C VAL A 252 -19.60 -5.11 17.12
N GLU A 253 -19.36 -4.07 17.92
CA GLU A 253 -20.39 -3.46 18.77
C GLU A 253 -21.57 -2.93 17.95
N ASP A 254 -21.31 -2.19 16.87
CA ASP A 254 -22.35 -1.70 15.94
C ASP A 254 -23.19 -2.86 15.35
N LEU A 255 -22.54 -3.99 14.98
CA LEU A 255 -23.26 -5.17 14.50
C LEU A 255 -24.08 -5.86 15.58
N GLN A 256 -23.63 -5.89 16.84
CA GLN A 256 -24.37 -6.42 17.96
C GLN A 256 -25.62 -5.58 18.25
N GLU A 257 -25.53 -4.25 18.20
CA GLU A 257 -26.69 -3.36 18.30
C GLU A 257 -27.75 -3.66 17.22
N PHE A 258 -27.29 -3.84 15.96
CA PHE A 258 -28.18 -4.22 14.89
C PHE A 258 -28.84 -5.60 15.12
N GLN A 259 -28.09 -6.57 15.63
CA GLN A 259 -28.60 -7.90 16.00
C GLN A 259 -29.68 -7.80 17.10
N ILE A 260 -29.47 -6.96 18.11
CA ILE A 260 -30.45 -6.71 19.17
C ILE A 260 -31.74 -6.09 18.59
N ALA A 261 -31.63 -5.14 17.68
CA ALA A 261 -32.77 -4.54 17.00
C ALA A 261 -33.59 -5.57 16.21
N LEU A 262 -32.92 -6.52 15.54
CA LEU A 262 -33.58 -7.64 14.86
C LEU A 262 -34.35 -8.53 15.84
N HIS A 263 -33.75 -8.92 16.95
CA HIS A 263 -34.43 -9.75 17.97
C HIS A 263 -35.65 -9.06 18.57
N ASN A 264 -35.60 -7.74 18.75
CA ASN A 264 -36.68 -6.94 19.30
C ASN A 264 -37.74 -6.53 18.27
N ASN A 265 -37.57 -6.89 16.98
CA ASN A 265 -38.38 -6.41 15.87
C ASN A 265 -38.49 -4.87 15.81
N ASP A 266 -37.40 -4.17 16.17
CA ASP A 266 -37.34 -2.70 16.16
C ASP A 266 -37.16 -2.18 14.72
N THR A 267 -38.29 -2.05 14.03
CA THR A 267 -38.35 -1.62 12.63
C THR A 267 -37.72 -0.24 12.43
N LYS A 268 -37.84 0.66 13.41
CA LYS A 268 -37.29 2.01 13.33
C LYS A 268 -35.75 2.00 13.35
N VAL A 269 -35.16 1.31 14.30
CA VAL A 269 -33.68 1.20 14.41
C VAL A 269 -33.11 0.49 13.18
N ILE A 270 -33.78 -0.57 12.72
CA ILE A 270 -33.37 -1.30 11.50
C ILE A 270 -33.39 -0.37 10.27
N GLU A 271 -34.47 0.40 10.05
CA GLU A 271 -34.58 1.32 8.94
C GLU A 271 -33.55 2.45 9.01
N GLU A 272 -33.35 3.04 10.19
CA GLU A 272 -32.36 4.10 10.43
C GLU A 272 -30.92 3.62 10.13
N PHE A 273 -30.60 2.36 10.43
CA PHE A 273 -29.29 1.78 10.10
C PHE A 273 -29.00 1.86 8.59
N PHE A 274 -29.97 1.43 7.77
CA PHE A 274 -29.80 1.48 6.31
C PHE A 274 -29.89 2.89 5.73
N ILE A 275 -30.71 3.77 6.28
CA ILE A 275 -30.78 5.19 5.89
C ILE A 275 -29.42 5.85 6.09
N LYS A 276 -28.81 5.73 7.27
CA LYS A 276 -27.48 6.27 7.58
C LYS A 276 -26.40 5.76 6.62
N ALA A 277 -26.41 4.45 6.35
CA ALA A 277 -25.46 3.85 5.42
C ALA A 277 -25.62 4.39 4.00
N LYS A 278 -26.87 4.45 3.51
CA LYS A 278 -27.20 5.00 2.20
C LYS A 278 -26.74 6.46 2.05
N GLU A 279 -27.09 7.32 3.01
CA GLU A 279 -26.71 8.73 2.98
C GLU A 279 -25.21 8.93 2.96
N ARG A 280 -24.45 8.20 3.81
CA ARG A 280 -22.99 8.27 3.85
C ARG A 280 -22.40 7.81 2.52
N ARG A 281 -22.91 6.73 1.94
CA ARG A 281 -22.44 6.18 0.66
C ARG A 281 -22.74 7.12 -0.51
N ASP A 282 -23.93 7.73 -0.55
CA ASP A 282 -24.34 8.62 -1.63
C ASP A 282 -23.54 9.95 -1.61
N ARG A 283 -23.15 10.42 -0.43
CA ARG A 283 -22.29 11.62 -0.29
C ARG A 283 -20.83 11.35 -0.67
N TRP A 284 -20.38 10.10 -0.58
CA TRP A 284 -19.01 9.75 -0.93
C TRP A 284 -18.82 9.65 -2.45
N ARG A 285 -18.02 10.55 -3.01
CA ARG A 285 -17.76 10.63 -4.47
C ARG A 285 -16.52 9.85 -4.93
N GLY A 286 -15.80 9.18 -4.01
CA GLY A 286 -14.53 8.54 -4.31
C GLY A 286 -13.38 9.52 -4.53
N SER A 287 -12.16 9.03 -4.57
CA SER A 287 -10.94 9.85 -4.75
C SER A 287 -10.78 10.47 -6.14
N ALA A 288 -11.62 10.11 -7.11
CA ALA A 288 -11.53 10.58 -8.49
C ALA A 288 -12.19 11.96 -8.76
N GLY A 289 -12.78 12.62 -7.75
CA GLY A 289 -13.61 13.81 -7.98
C GLY A 289 -13.53 14.96 -6.97
N SER A 290 -12.62 14.93 -6.00
CA SER A 290 -12.53 16.01 -5.02
C SER A 290 -11.20 16.74 -5.11
N SER A 291 -11.20 17.92 -5.80
CA SER A 291 -10.30 19.00 -5.34
C SER A 291 -10.77 19.40 -3.94
N PRO A 292 -9.87 19.57 -2.95
CA PRO A 292 -10.25 20.16 -1.68
C PRO A 292 -10.66 21.60 -1.94
N GLU A 293 -11.89 21.97 -1.51
CA GLU A 293 -12.30 23.34 -1.33
C GLU A 293 -11.54 23.96 -0.16
#